data_b3e4ef2370d5b10e7f2ef7465c8ecebd
#
_entry.id   b3e4ef2370d5b10e7f2ef7465c8ecebd
#
_cell.length_a   1.000
_cell.length_b   1.000
_cell.length_c   1.000
_cell.angle_alpha   90.00
_cell.angle_beta   90.00
_cell.angle_gamma   90.00
#
_symmetry.space_group_name_H-M   'P 1'
#
loop_
_entity.id
_entity.type
_entity.pdbx_description
1 polymer ?
#
loop_
_entity_poly.entity_id
_entity_poly.type
_entity_poly.pdbx_seq_one_letter_code
_entity_poly.pdbx_strand_id
1 'polypeptide(L)'
;MVTTKSARQNGVKVSFNAYAGLKYVTPMPDMLDPYEYALWQYEQSVYRNSVSSMYEPYFGVYEDMHLYKNYAGNDWKKIVFGRSATTQNYNVALTGKGDKMTYSASYTRQMDDAVMITSDFVRDNFTFKFQHKPSRKVTLDFQSRFSDTKISGSGANEQSGGRSSDPRMRYVMQYSPIPLKGLSAEGFDDDEFYKNSGLFTPTEYIRDNDRIQKRRNLALSGGFSWTIAKNLVFRSNLNLEFNWNENQRFFGITTYYARMNSVVKDHPAIELTNTDSRRISNYNTLSYDFKDLLPKKHRLNILVGQELNTSKSRTLTADIDGFPVTFSARQAFRFTTEGTAVSTNNFYATPDNLLSFFTRINYSYDDRYLVTGTLRADG
;
A
#
# COMPACT_ATOMS: atom_id res chain seq x y z
N MET A 1 -23.40 0.61 8.18
CA MET A 1 -23.36 1.92 7.50
C MET A 1 -22.69 2.91 8.45
N VAL A 2 -21.51 3.44 8.12
CA VAL A 2 -20.83 4.44 8.96
C VAL A 2 -21.21 5.82 8.46
N THR A 3 -21.95 6.58 9.29
CA THR A 3 -22.29 7.98 8.98
C THR A 3 -21.28 8.90 9.62
N THR A 4 -20.63 9.74 8.82
CA THR A 4 -19.74 10.79 9.33
C THR A 4 -20.55 11.91 10.00
N LYS A 5 -20.09 12.38 11.15
CA LYS A 5 -20.73 13.49 11.88
C LYS A 5 -20.73 14.75 11.00
N SER A 6 -21.91 15.33 10.80
CA SER A 6 -22.06 16.67 10.21
C SER A 6 -22.14 17.73 11.30
N ALA A 7 -21.89 19.02 10.96
CA ALA A 7 -22.03 20.12 11.89
C ALA A 7 -23.46 20.18 12.47
N ARG A 8 -23.61 20.09 13.78
CA ARG A 8 -24.91 20.08 14.47
C ARG A 8 -25.33 21.46 14.99
N GLN A 9 -24.39 22.32 15.26
CA GLN A 9 -24.62 23.67 15.81
C GLN A 9 -24.32 24.74 14.79
N ASN A 10 -25.04 25.85 14.82
CA ASN A 10 -24.77 27.03 14.01
C ASN A 10 -23.43 27.65 14.42
N GLY A 11 -22.70 28.20 13.44
CA GLY A 11 -21.39 28.77 13.63
C GLY A 11 -20.26 27.89 13.06
N VAL A 12 -19.03 28.33 13.33
CA VAL A 12 -17.79 27.66 12.85
C VAL A 12 -17.09 27.03 14.03
N LYS A 13 -16.68 25.78 13.87
CA LYS A 13 -15.87 25.05 14.85
C LYS A 13 -14.58 24.56 14.19
N VAL A 14 -13.45 24.86 14.83
CA VAL A 14 -12.14 24.31 14.48
C VAL A 14 -11.77 23.26 15.52
N SER A 15 -11.24 22.13 15.07
CA SER A 15 -10.68 21.10 15.95
C SER A 15 -9.29 20.71 15.48
N PHE A 16 -8.40 20.48 16.43
CA PHE A 16 -7.07 19.96 16.20
C PHE A 16 -6.88 18.73 17.08
N ASN A 17 -6.38 17.65 16.45
CA ASN A 17 -6.01 16.43 17.15
C ASN A 17 -4.61 16.04 16.70
N ALA A 18 -3.78 15.65 17.63
CA ALA A 18 -2.46 15.11 17.34
C ALA A 18 -2.16 13.96 18.29
N TYR A 19 -1.46 12.97 17.79
CA TYR A 19 -0.85 11.95 18.63
C TYR A 19 0.50 11.55 18.06
N ALA A 20 1.39 11.09 18.94
CA ALA A 20 2.65 10.48 18.61
C ALA A 20 2.80 9.19 19.41
N GLY A 21 3.48 8.21 18.85
CA GLY A 21 3.75 6.94 19.49
C GLY A 21 5.12 6.41 19.08
N LEU A 22 5.66 5.51 19.90
CA LEU A 22 6.88 4.76 19.62
C LEU A 22 6.51 3.34 19.27
N LYS A 23 7.19 2.80 18.28
CA LYS A 23 7.04 1.41 17.83
C LYS A 23 8.35 0.68 18.06
N TYR A 24 8.24 -0.51 18.58
CA TYR A 24 9.35 -1.42 18.77
C TYR A 24 9.02 -2.75 18.09
N VAL A 25 10.04 -3.45 17.65
CA VAL A 25 9.84 -4.79 17.16
C VAL A 25 9.43 -5.70 18.32
N THR A 26 8.51 -6.62 18.06
CA THR A 26 8.19 -7.70 19.01
C THR A 26 9.41 -8.60 19.20
N PRO A 27 9.55 -9.30 20.35
CA PRO A 27 10.65 -10.22 20.56
C PRO A 27 10.78 -11.20 19.39
N MET A 28 11.96 -11.27 18.81
CA MET A 28 12.32 -12.24 17.77
C MET A 28 13.09 -13.39 18.45
N PRO A 29 13.17 -14.58 17.82
CA PRO A 29 14.01 -15.64 18.30
C PRO A 29 15.45 -15.19 18.55
N ASP A 30 16.11 -15.75 19.52
CA ASP A 30 17.52 -15.49 19.77
C ASP A 30 18.35 -16.02 18.61
N MET A 31 19.42 -15.29 18.30
CA MET A 31 20.39 -15.65 17.28
C MET A 31 21.59 -16.28 17.95
N LEU A 32 22.28 -17.17 17.24
CA LEU A 32 23.52 -17.73 17.71
C LEU A 32 24.55 -16.62 17.94
N ASP A 33 25.24 -16.67 19.06
CA ASP A 33 26.41 -15.83 19.28
C ASP A 33 27.61 -16.31 18.41
N PRO A 34 28.71 -15.57 18.34
CA PRO A 34 29.85 -15.97 17.54
C PRO A 34 30.42 -17.35 17.86
N TYR A 35 30.45 -17.72 19.12
CA TYR A 35 30.94 -19.04 19.53
C TYR A 35 29.95 -20.16 19.14
N GLU A 36 28.68 -19.98 19.44
CA GLU A 36 27.64 -20.93 19.07
C GLU A 36 27.56 -21.10 17.55
N TYR A 37 27.71 -19.99 16.80
CA TYR A 37 27.71 -20.02 15.36
C TYR A 37 28.94 -20.79 14.79
N ALA A 38 30.13 -20.52 15.30
CA ALA A 38 31.35 -21.25 14.91
C ALA A 38 31.24 -22.74 15.24
N LEU A 39 30.71 -23.08 16.43
CA LEU A 39 30.46 -24.46 16.83
C LEU A 39 29.47 -25.16 15.89
N TRP A 40 28.35 -24.50 15.60
CA TRP A 40 27.35 -25.02 14.65
C TRP A 40 27.94 -25.27 13.25
N GLN A 41 28.77 -24.35 12.73
CA GLN A 41 29.45 -24.50 11.45
C GLN A 41 30.43 -25.68 11.48
N TYR A 42 31.15 -25.87 12.59
CA TYR A 42 32.03 -27.01 12.76
C TYR A 42 31.25 -28.35 12.75
N GLU A 43 30.19 -28.45 13.51
CA GLU A 43 29.33 -29.66 13.55
C GLU A 43 28.76 -29.99 12.19
N GLN A 44 28.30 -28.97 11.42
CA GLN A 44 27.83 -29.15 10.04
C GLN A 44 28.93 -29.67 9.12
N SER A 45 30.14 -29.14 9.26
CA SER A 45 31.29 -29.55 8.43
C SER A 45 31.74 -30.98 8.75
N VAL A 46 31.69 -31.39 10.02
CA VAL A 46 31.96 -32.76 10.44
C VAL A 46 30.90 -33.72 9.88
N TYR A 47 29.62 -33.36 9.99
CA TYR A 47 28.51 -34.18 9.46
C TYR A 47 28.67 -34.42 7.94
N ARG A 48 29.20 -33.42 7.21
CA ARG A 48 29.43 -33.49 5.77
C ARG A 48 30.78 -34.06 5.36
N ASN A 49 31.62 -34.47 6.30
CA ASN A 49 33.03 -34.85 6.06
C ASN A 49 33.84 -33.80 5.28
N SER A 50 33.64 -32.53 5.59
CA SER A 50 34.17 -31.38 4.80
C SER A 50 34.83 -30.33 5.69
N VAL A 51 35.38 -30.67 6.83
CA VAL A 51 36.00 -29.73 7.81
C VAL A 51 37.05 -28.86 7.15
N SER A 52 38.01 -29.45 6.43
CA SER A 52 39.13 -28.73 5.80
C SER A 52 38.69 -27.79 4.67
N SER A 53 37.53 -28.00 4.07
CA SER A 53 37.03 -27.16 2.96
C SER A 53 35.92 -26.19 3.36
N MET A 54 35.11 -26.53 4.39
CA MET A 54 33.95 -25.74 4.80
C MET A 54 34.15 -24.93 6.08
N TYR A 55 34.99 -25.41 7.01
CA TYR A 55 35.19 -24.76 8.30
C TYR A 55 36.54 -24.07 8.41
N GLU A 56 37.66 -24.82 8.21
CA GLU A 56 39.01 -24.30 8.44
C GLU A 56 39.35 -23.02 7.66
N PRO A 57 38.95 -22.84 6.40
CA PRO A 57 39.26 -21.62 5.66
C PRO A 57 38.70 -20.34 6.27
N TYR A 58 37.64 -20.46 7.08
CA TYR A 58 36.92 -19.32 7.66
C TYR A 58 37.13 -19.15 9.16
N PHE A 59 37.27 -20.25 9.90
CA PHE A 59 37.30 -20.28 11.36
C PHE A 59 38.61 -20.75 11.97
N GLY A 60 39.53 -21.25 11.15
CA GLY A 60 40.76 -21.89 11.66
C GLY A 60 40.54 -23.33 12.09
N VAL A 61 41.49 -23.87 12.84
CA VAL A 61 41.39 -25.22 13.36
C VAL A 61 40.45 -25.28 14.56
N TYR A 62 39.96 -26.49 14.94
CA TYR A 62 39.03 -26.68 16.04
C TYR A 62 39.51 -26.06 17.35
N GLU A 63 40.82 -26.13 17.60
CA GLU A 63 41.46 -25.61 18.81
C GLU A 63 41.29 -24.09 18.95
N ASP A 64 41.14 -23.36 17.82
CA ASP A 64 40.93 -21.91 17.81
C ASP A 64 39.49 -21.47 18.14
N MET A 65 38.56 -22.42 18.23
CA MET A 65 37.15 -22.14 18.46
C MET A 65 36.91 -21.31 19.73
N HIS A 66 37.73 -21.52 20.78
CA HIS A 66 37.60 -20.78 22.04
C HIS A 66 37.80 -19.27 21.90
N LEU A 67 38.49 -18.81 20.82
CA LEU A 67 38.70 -17.38 20.54
C LEU A 67 37.39 -16.65 20.28
N TYR A 68 36.39 -17.36 19.76
CA TYR A 68 35.08 -16.79 19.46
C TYR A 68 34.21 -16.53 20.69
N LYS A 69 34.53 -17.08 21.88
CA LYS A 69 33.80 -16.84 23.12
C LYS A 69 33.76 -15.37 23.56
N ASN A 70 34.81 -14.64 23.25
CA ASN A 70 34.93 -13.21 23.58
C ASN A 70 34.84 -12.30 22.38
N TYR A 71 34.46 -12.83 21.22
CA TYR A 71 34.34 -12.06 20.00
C TYR A 71 33.02 -11.28 19.99
N ALA A 72 33.09 -9.97 19.78
CA ALA A 72 31.89 -9.14 19.68
C ALA A 72 31.22 -9.35 18.30
N GLY A 73 30.16 -10.13 18.29
CA GLY A 73 29.39 -10.39 17.07
C GLY A 73 28.47 -9.26 16.65
N ASN A 74 28.03 -9.29 15.42
CA ASN A 74 26.99 -8.39 14.91
C ASN A 74 25.60 -8.93 15.26
N ASP A 75 24.83 -8.16 16.01
CA ASP A 75 23.40 -8.44 16.21
C ASP A 75 22.61 -7.83 15.02
N TRP A 76 22.47 -8.61 13.97
CA TRP A 76 21.79 -8.19 12.76
C TRP A 76 20.29 -7.87 12.98
N LYS A 77 19.64 -8.50 13.95
CA LYS A 77 18.26 -8.16 14.34
C LYS A 77 18.21 -6.72 14.83
N LYS A 78 19.11 -6.36 15.76
CA LYS A 78 19.18 -5.03 16.33
C LYS A 78 19.61 -4.00 15.29
N ILE A 79 20.57 -4.34 14.42
CA ILE A 79 21.07 -3.45 13.38
C ILE A 79 19.96 -3.13 12.36
N VAL A 80 19.18 -4.12 11.94
CA VAL A 80 18.16 -3.99 10.89
C VAL A 80 16.81 -3.55 11.43
N PHE A 81 16.38 -4.07 12.58
CA PHE A 81 15.03 -3.87 13.12
C PHE A 81 14.99 -3.16 14.48
N GLY A 82 16.16 -2.83 15.05
CA GLY A 82 16.26 -2.28 16.40
C GLY A 82 16.07 -0.77 16.49
N ARG A 83 15.79 -0.07 15.40
CA ARG A 83 15.55 1.38 15.49
C ARG A 83 14.24 1.66 16.23
N SER A 84 14.25 2.69 17.06
CA SER A 84 13.03 3.27 17.60
C SER A 84 12.28 3.94 16.46
N ALA A 85 11.15 3.36 16.06
CA ALA A 85 10.32 3.90 15.01
C ALA A 85 9.21 4.77 15.60
N THR A 86 8.91 5.88 14.95
CA THR A 86 7.87 6.80 15.40
C THR A 86 6.62 6.66 14.54
N THR A 87 5.46 6.87 15.16
CA THR A 87 4.20 7.12 14.45
C THR A 87 3.69 8.48 14.89
N GLN A 88 3.26 9.29 13.95
CA GLN A 88 2.73 10.62 14.20
C GLN A 88 1.50 10.85 13.35
N ASN A 89 0.48 11.46 13.94
CA ASN A 89 -0.73 11.84 13.23
C ASN A 89 -1.17 13.22 13.66
N TYR A 90 -1.44 14.07 12.68
CA TYR A 90 -1.92 15.43 12.89
C TYR A 90 -3.21 15.59 12.07
N ASN A 91 -4.26 16.04 12.72
CA ASN A 91 -5.56 16.31 12.09
C ASN A 91 -6.07 17.69 12.46
N VAL A 92 -6.36 18.49 11.44
CA VAL A 92 -7.07 19.76 11.58
C VAL A 92 -8.39 19.64 10.87
N ALA A 93 -9.48 19.98 11.53
CA ALA A 93 -10.80 19.97 10.91
C ALA A 93 -11.56 21.27 11.23
N LEU A 94 -12.20 21.79 10.18
CA LEU A 94 -13.09 22.94 10.21
C LEU A 94 -14.49 22.46 9.87
N THR A 95 -15.48 22.80 10.68
CA THR A 95 -16.89 22.54 10.38
C THR A 95 -17.69 23.80 10.58
N GLY A 96 -18.65 24.02 9.69
CA GLY A 96 -19.53 25.17 9.79
C GLY A 96 -20.95 24.84 9.36
N LYS A 97 -21.91 25.53 9.98
CA LYS A 97 -23.34 25.42 9.67
C LYS A 97 -23.96 26.80 9.70
N GLY A 98 -24.67 27.10 8.65
CA GLY A 98 -25.62 28.22 8.53
C GLY A 98 -27.02 27.69 8.24
N ASP A 99 -27.99 28.60 8.01
CA ASP A 99 -29.41 28.23 7.81
C ASP A 99 -29.63 27.31 6.62
N LYS A 100 -28.90 27.54 5.53
CA LYS A 100 -29.09 26.82 4.26
C LYS A 100 -27.88 26.02 3.83
N MET A 101 -26.78 26.06 4.58
CA MET A 101 -25.57 25.39 4.21
C MET A 101 -24.83 24.74 5.38
N THR A 102 -24.19 23.63 5.11
CA THR A 102 -23.21 23.01 6.00
C THR A 102 -21.95 22.69 5.21
N TYR A 103 -20.80 22.90 5.85
CA TYR A 103 -19.53 22.55 5.24
C TYR A 103 -18.58 21.96 6.27
N SER A 104 -17.66 21.18 5.78
CA SER A 104 -16.53 20.71 6.56
C SER A 104 -15.29 20.58 5.66
N ALA A 105 -14.15 20.95 6.21
CA ALA A 105 -12.85 20.72 5.61
C ALA A 105 -11.97 20.03 6.64
N SER A 106 -11.19 19.06 6.25
CA SER A 106 -10.20 18.45 7.13
C SER A 106 -8.93 18.10 6.38
N TYR A 107 -7.82 18.27 7.08
CA TYR A 107 -6.52 17.82 6.63
C TYR A 107 -5.93 16.89 7.69
N THR A 108 -5.38 15.77 7.23
CA THR A 108 -4.71 14.79 8.10
C THR A 108 -3.37 14.44 7.50
N ARG A 109 -2.31 14.57 8.29
CA ARG A 109 -0.99 14.05 7.95
C ARG A 109 -0.63 12.92 8.89
N GLN A 110 -0.29 11.78 8.31
CA GLN A 110 0.21 10.60 8.99
C GLN A 110 1.65 10.35 8.54
N MET A 111 2.53 10.14 9.50
CA MET A 111 3.92 9.75 9.30
C MET A 111 4.19 8.52 10.16
N ASP A 112 4.70 7.47 9.52
CA ASP A 112 4.99 6.19 10.15
C ASP A 112 6.37 5.71 9.75
N ASP A 113 7.32 5.76 10.65
CA ASP A 113 8.59 5.07 10.45
C ASP A 113 8.39 3.57 10.67
N ALA A 114 8.98 2.74 9.84
CA ALA A 114 9.02 1.31 10.09
C ALA A 114 10.16 0.95 11.06
N VAL A 115 10.04 -0.13 11.79
CA VAL A 115 11.12 -0.64 12.65
C VAL A 115 12.32 -1.14 11.82
N MET A 116 12.08 -1.58 10.59
CA MET A 116 13.13 -1.92 9.64
C MET A 116 13.76 -0.65 9.05
N ILE A 117 15.08 -0.64 8.93
CA ILE A 117 15.80 0.47 8.29
C ILE A 117 15.30 0.72 6.87
N THR A 118 15.42 1.96 6.37
CA THR A 118 15.05 2.44 5.02
C THR A 118 13.55 2.43 4.67
N SER A 119 12.68 1.97 5.57
CA SER A 119 11.24 1.84 5.28
C SER A 119 10.43 2.86 6.06
N ASP A 120 9.65 3.67 5.34
CA ASP A 120 8.86 4.76 5.90
C ASP A 120 7.57 4.97 5.10
N PHE A 121 6.56 5.52 5.78
CA PHE A 121 5.26 5.82 5.21
C PHE A 121 4.86 7.25 5.57
N VAL A 122 4.42 8.02 4.57
CA VAL A 122 3.84 9.35 4.77
C VAL A 122 2.56 9.44 3.96
N ARG A 123 1.49 9.95 4.59
CA ARG A 123 0.19 10.14 3.95
C ARG A 123 -0.41 11.48 4.32
N ASP A 124 -0.78 12.24 3.31
CA ASP A 124 -1.53 13.47 3.42
C ASP A 124 -2.95 13.24 2.86
N ASN A 125 -3.97 13.55 3.67
CA ASN A 125 -5.36 13.46 3.25
C ASN A 125 -6.03 14.82 3.40
N PHE A 126 -6.71 15.25 2.36
CA PHE A 126 -7.59 16.42 2.39
C PHE A 126 -9.02 15.97 2.08
N THR A 127 -9.97 16.41 2.89
CA THR A 127 -11.40 16.16 2.65
C THR A 127 -12.16 17.46 2.77
N PHE A 128 -12.98 17.75 1.76
CA PHE A 128 -13.92 18.86 1.78
C PHE A 128 -15.34 18.32 1.52
N LYS A 129 -16.31 18.79 2.31
CA LYS A 129 -17.73 18.48 2.13
C LYS A 129 -18.52 19.76 2.20
N PHE A 130 -19.49 19.88 1.33
CA PHE A 130 -20.37 21.01 1.26
C PHE A 130 -21.80 20.51 0.94
N GLN A 131 -22.77 20.98 1.71
CA GLN A 131 -24.18 20.76 1.41
C GLN A 131 -24.88 22.12 1.41
N HIS A 132 -25.66 22.37 0.38
CA HIS A 132 -26.49 23.58 0.24
C HIS A 132 -27.94 23.22 0.00
N LYS A 133 -28.85 23.88 0.74
CA LYS A 133 -30.29 23.74 0.62
C LYS A 133 -30.89 25.09 0.22
N PRO A 134 -30.82 25.47 -1.07
CA PRO A 134 -31.35 26.77 -1.53
C PRO A 134 -32.82 26.90 -1.25
N SER A 135 -33.56 25.81 -1.26
CA SER A 135 -35.00 25.74 -0.91
C SER A 135 -35.32 24.44 -0.14
N ARG A 136 -36.56 24.35 0.35
CA ARG A 136 -37.04 23.10 0.96
C ARG A 136 -37.15 21.92 -0.01
N LYS A 137 -37.14 22.20 -1.33
CA LYS A 137 -37.33 21.21 -2.38
C LYS A 137 -35.98 20.77 -3.01
N VAL A 138 -34.91 21.52 -2.82
CA VAL A 138 -33.63 21.28 -3.51
C VAL A 138 -32.50 21.12 -2.48
N THR A 139 -31.70 20.09 -2.64
CA THR A 139 -30.47 19.88 -1.90
C THR A 139 -29.33 19.61 -2.90
N LEU A 140 -28.23 20.30 -2.71
CA LEU A 140 -26.97 20.12 -3.42
C LEU A 140 -25.92 19.62 -2.45
N ASP A 141 -25.25 18.56 -2.82
CA ASP A 141 -24.15 17.96 -2.04
C ASP A 141 -22.89 17.95 -2.90
N PHE A 142 -21.77 18.31 -2.30
CA PHE A 142 -20.46 18.18 -2.94
C PHE A 142 -19.47 17.62 -1.93
N GLN A 143 -18.65 16.70 -2.37
CA GLN A 143 -17.53 16.18 -1.61
C GLN A 143 -16.29 16.03 -2.49
N SER A 144 -15.16 16.48 -1.97
CA SER A 144 -13.83 16.20 -2.54
C SER A 144 -12.98 15.49 -1.50
N ARG A 145 -12.26 14.45 -1.93
CA ARG A 145 -11.24 13.77 -1.13
C ARG A 145 -9.98 13.67 -1.98
N PHE A 146 -8.89 14.15 -1.44
CA PHE A 146 -7.57 13.99 -2.03
C PHE A 146 -6.66 13.27 -1.05
N SER A 147 -5.90 12.31 -1.53
CA SER A 147 -4.90 11.58 -0.76
C SER A 147 -3.59 11.53 -1.56
N ASP A 148 -2.50 11.91 -0.93
CA ASP A 148 -1.12 11.70 -1.42
C ASP A 148 -0.39 10.81 -0.44
N THR A 149 0.12 9.68 -0.91
CA THR A 149 0.79 8.67 -0.09
C THR A 149 2.15 8.36 -0.69
N LYS A 150 3.19 8.46 0.14
CA LYS A 150 4.55 8.02 -0.21
C LYS A 150 4.94 6.87 0.71
N ILE A 151 5.39 5.76 0.11
CA ILE A 151 5.94 4.60 0.80
C ILE A 151 7.39 4.45 0.30
N SER A 152 8.34 4.48 1.23
CA SER A 152 9.75 4.28 0.95
C SER A 152 10.19 2.92 1.50
N GLY A 153 11.15 2.29 0.82
CA GLY A 153 11.67 0.99 1.18
C GLY A 153 10.79 -0.18 0.73
N SER A 154 11.37 -1.36 0.70
CA SER A 154 10.71 -2.54 0.15
C SER A 154 10.04 -3.43 1.21
N GLY A 155 10.10 -3.05 2.51
CA GLY A 155 9.53 -3.84 3.60
C GLY A 155 10.34 -5.09 3.95
N ALA A 156 9.88 -5.89 4.89
CA ALA A 156 10.60 -7.07 5.40
C ALA A 156 10.59 -8.26 4.42
N ASN A 157 9.50 -8.44 3.70
CA ASN A 157 9.35 -9.48 2.68
C ASN A 157 8.65 -8.90 1.47
N GLU A 158 9.13 -9.22 0.30
CA GLU A 158 8.45 -8.89 -0.94
C GLU A 158 7.85 -10.14 -1.56
N GLN A 159 6.54 -10.11 -1.72
CA GLN A 159 5.81 -11.08 -2.54
C GLN A 159 5.49 -10.40 -3.86
N SER A 160 6.40 -10.43 -4.82
CA SER A 160 6.07 -10.02 -6.18
C SER A 160 5.87 -11.27 -7.04
N GLY A 161 4.71 -11.34 -7.70
CA GLY A 161 4.39 -12.45 -8.58
C GLY A 161 5.46 -12.62 -9.66
N GLY A 162 6.21 -13.71 -9.60
CA GLY A 162 7.10 -14.19 -10.65
C GLY A 162 8.54 -13.67 -10.65
N ARG A 163 8.88 -12.65 -9.86
CA ARG A 163 10.25 -12.13 -9.76
C ARG A 163 10.77 -12.23 -8.33
N SER A 164 11.11 -13.43 -7.87
CA SER A 164 11.68 -13.79 -6.57
C SER A 164 10.93 -13.33 -5.31
N SER A 165 10.68 -14.26 -4.42
CA SER A 165 10.50 -13.95 -3.01
C SER A 165 11.81 -13.39 -2.47
N ASP A 166 11.82 -12.14 -2.02
CA ASP A 166 12.97 -11.55 -1.35
C ASP A 166 12.81 -11.73 0.16
N PRO A 167 13.36 -12.78 0.76
CA PRO A 167 13.16 -13.09 2.17
C PRO A 167 14.17 -12.32 3.03
N ARG A 168 14.10 -10.97 3.03
CA ARG A 168 15.02 -10.12 3.81
C ARG A 168 15.06 -10.48 5.27
N MET A 169 13.90 -10.81 5.86
CA MET A 169 13.82 -11.29 7.23
C MET A 169 14.66 -12.57 7.41
N ARG A 170 14.47 -13.54 6.51
CA ARG A 170 15.25 -14.79 6.53
C ARG A 170 16.74 -14.52 6.39
N TYR A 171 17.12 -13.63 5.47
CA TYR A 171 18.52 -13.28 5.23
C TYR A 171 19.18 -12.67 6.46
N VAL A 172 18.49 -11.74 7.15
CA VAL A 172 18.96 -11.15 8.41
C VAL A 172 19.14 -12.21 9.48
N MET A 173 18.20 -13.18 9.58
CA MET A 173 18.22 -14.23 10.61
C MET A 173 19.25 -15.33 10.36
N GLN A 174 19.66 -15.52 9.11
CA GLN A 174 20.62 -16.58 8.74
C GLN A 174 22.04 -16.07 8.56
N TYR A 175 22.26 -14.74 8.52
CA TYR A 175 23.57 -14.19 8.27
C TYR A 175 24.51 -14.39 9.46
N SER A 176 25.78 -14.62 9.16
CA SER A 176 26.82 -14.83 10.18
C SER A 176 26.93 -13.64 11.15
N PRO A 177 26.96 -13.86 12.46
CA PRO A 177 27.28 -12.81 13.43
C PRO A 177 28.75 -12.35 13.33
N ILE A 178 29.60 -13.11 12.65
CA ILE A 178 31.01 -12.82 12.42
C ILE A 178 31.15 -12.25 11.02
N PRO A 179 31.88 -11.13 10.79
CA PRO A 179 32.02 -10.49 9.48
C PRO A 179 32.98 -11.27 8.57
N LEU A 180 32.65 -12.50 8.26
CA LEU A 180 33.39 -13.36 7.35
C LEU A 180 32.83 -13.22 5.94
N LYS A 181 33.55 -12.55 5.07
CA LYS A 181 33.20 -12.46 3.64
C LYS A 181 33.39 -13.83 2.97
N GLY A 182 32.41 -14.24 2.18
CA GLY A 182 32.45 -15.49 1.44
C GLY A 182 31.94 -16.72 2.19
N LEU A 183 31.60 -16.60 3.48
CA LEU A 183 30.92 -17.67 4.20
C LEU A 183 29.47 -17.68 3.76
N SER A 184 29.08 -18.64 2.96
CA SER A 184 27.68 -18.84 2.58
C SER A 184 26.90 -19.48 3.74
N ALA A 185 25.62 -19.17 3.86
CA ALA A 185 24.69 -19.90 4.72
C ALA A 185 24.37 -21.28 4.12
N GLU A 186 25.37 -22.02 3.66
CA GLU A 186 25.17 -23.31 3.02
C GLU A 186 24.55 -24.32 3.95
N GLY A 187 23.48 -24.88 3.51
CA GLY A 187 22.86 -26.01 4.17
C GLY A 187 21.36 -26.14 3.99
N PHE A 188 20.68 -25.09 3.55
CA PHE A 188 19.22 -25.09 3.51
C PHE A 188 18.59 -24.89 2.14
N ASP A 189 19.32 -24.36 1.17
CA ASP A 189 18.84 -24.20 -0.21
C ASP A 189 19.95 -24.47 -1.22
N ASP A 190 19.65 -25.24 -2.26
CA ASP A 190 20.51 -25.45 -3.42
C ASP A 190 20.56 -24.23 -4.36
N ASP A 191 19.94 -23.11 -3.98
CA ASP A 191 19.91 -21.91 -4.78
C ASP A 191 21.30 -21.24 -4.77
N GLU A 192 21.86 -21.03 -5.95
CA GLU A 192 23.17 -20.40 -6.17
C GLU A 192 23.25 -18.99 -5.55
N PHE A 193 22.14 -18.28 -5.44
CA PHE A 193 22.06 -16.99 -4.77
C PHE A 193 22.44 -17.10 -3.30
N TYR A 194 21.91 -18.08 -2.59
CA TYR A 194 22.21 -18.28 -1.18
C TYR A 194 23.63 -18.77 -0.95
N LYS A 195 24.20 -19.52 -1.86
CA LYS A 195 25.61 -19.92 -1.80
C LYS A 195 26.57 -18.73 -1.81
N ASN A 196 26.17 -17.64 -2.45
CA ASN A 196 26.98 -16.41 -2.56
C ASN A 196 26.47 -15.27 -1.65
N SER A 197 25.46 -15.50 -0.84
CA SER A 197 24.83 -14.46 0.00
C SER A 197 25.76 -13.95 1.11
N GLY A 198 26.72 -14.76 1.56
CA GLY A 198 27.70 -14.36 2.57
C GLY A 198 28.69 -13.26 2.13
N LEU A 199 28.69 -12.86 0.85
CA LEU A 199 29.55 -11.80 0.34
C LEU A 199 29.10 -10.40 0.76
N PHE A 200 27.81 -10.21 1.08
CA PHE A 200 27.20 -8.92 1.39
C PHE A 200 26.46 -8.98 2.72
N THR A 201 26.56 -7.91 3.49
CA THR A 201 25.85 -7.82 4.76
C THR A 201 24.35 -7.59 4.57
N PRO A 202 23.49 -7.95 5.55
CA PRO A 202 22.06 -7.67 5.49
C PRO A 202 21.74 -6.19 5.28
N THR A 203 22.56 -5.28 5.80
CA THR A 203 22.35 -3.83 5.62
C THR A 203 22.66 -3.36 4.20
N GLU A 204 23.70 -3.90 3.55
CA GLU A 204 24.02 -3.64 2.15
C GLU A 204 22.87 -4.13 1.26
N TYR A 205 22.44 -5.36 1.47
CA TYR A 205 21.35 -5.98 0.73
C TYR A 205 20.02 -5.20 0.84
N ILE A 206 19.65 -4.72 2.04
CA ILE A 206 18.44 -3.92 2.24
C ILE A 206 18.54 -2.56 1.55
N ARG A 207 19.71 -1.91 1.61
CA ARG A 207 19.95 -0.60 0.96
C ARG A 207 19.97 -0.69 -0.56
N ASP A 208 20.47 -1.78 -1.09
CA ASP A 208 20.52 -2.02 -2.53
C ASP A 208 19.15 -2.38 -3.13
N ASN A 209 18.17 -2.70 -2.29
CA ASN A 209 16.82 -3.00 -2.72
C ASN A 209 15.88 -1.84 -2.36
N ASP A 210 16.04 -0.71 -3.03
CA ASP A 210 15.25 0.49 -2.78
C ASP A 210 13.96 0.51 -3.60
N ARG A 211 12.91 0.99 -2.97
CA ARG A 211 11.59 1.13 -3.59
C ARG A 211 10.91 2.39 -3.12
N ILE A 212 10.37 3.15 -4.07
CA ILE A 212 9.56 4.33 -3.79
C ILE A 212 8.21 4.15 -4.49
N GLN A 213 7.14 4.15 -3.71
CA GLN A 213 5.77 4.15 -4.23
C GLN A 213 5.11 5.48 -3.90
N LYS A 214 4.54 6.13 -4.91
CA LYS A 214 3.68 7.30 -4.72
C LYS A 214 2.29 6.96 -5.23
N ARG A 215 1.29 7.21 -4.40
CA ARG A 215 -0.12 6.95 -4.72
C ARG A 215 -0.92 8.20 -4.46
N ARG A 216 -1.50 8.76 -5.51
CA ARG A 216 -2.40 9.90 -5.43
C ARG A 216 -3.80 9.46 -5.84
N ASN A 217 -4.77 9.84 -5.04
CA ASN A 217 -6.18 9.60 -5.32
C ASN A 217 -6.94 10.91 -5.18
N LEU A 218 -7.74 11.24 -6.18
CA LEU A 218 -8.71 12.34 -6.15
C LEU A 218 -10.10 11.77 -6.40
N ALA A 219 -10.98 11.87 -5.41
CA ALA A 219 -12.38 11.49 -5.52
C ALA A 219 -13.28 12.72 -5.36
N LEU A 220 -14.07 13.00 -6.38
CA LEU A 220 -15.07 14.07 -6.41
C LEU A 220 -16.47 13.45 -6.47
N SER A 221 -17.39 13.94 -5.64
CA SER A 221 -18.77 13.49 -5.62
C SER A 221 -19.70 14.69 -5.61
N GLY A 222 -20.63 14.74 -6.55
CA GLY A 222 -21.68 15.74 -6.65
C GLY A 222 -23.05 15.06 -6.52
N GLY A 223 -23.89 15.57 -5.63
CA GLY A 223 -25.25 15.11 -5.40
C GLY A 223 -26.27 16.22 -5.65
N PHE A 224 -27.34 15.89 -6.34
CA PHE A 224 -28.51 16.74 -6.56
C PHE A 224 -29.76 15.98 -6.12
N SER A 225 -30.56 16.57 -5.25
CA SER A 225 -31.83 16.01 -4.84
C SER A 225 -32.92 17.06 -5.01
N TRP A 226 -33.99 16.72 -5.74
CA TRP A 226 -35.10 17.60 -6.03
C TRP A 226 -36.47 16.93 -5.70
N THR A 227 -37.21 17.52 -4.79
CA THR A 227 -38.59 17.18 -4.54
C THR A 227 -39.46 17.88 -5.59
N ILE A 228 -39.75 17.19 -6.70
CA ILE A 228 -40.50 17.70 -7.87
C ILE A 228 -41.92 18.03 -7.46
N ALA A 229 -42.56 17.07 -6.79
CA ALA A 229 -43.94 17.19 -6.27
C ALA A 229 -44.01 16.55 -4.87
N LYS A 230 -45.15 16.67 -4.21
CA LYS A 230 -45.38 15.95 -2.95
C LYS A 230 -45.11 14.46 -3.16
N ASN A 231 -44.24 13.89 -2.33
CA ASN A 231 -43.88 12.47 -2.36
C ASN A 231 -43.07 11.99 -3.60
N LEU A 232 -42.75 12.88 -4.58
CA LEU A 232 -41.96 12.55 -5.75
C LEU A 232 -40.57 13.20 -5.64
N VAL A 233 -39.51 12.38 -5.55
CA VAL A 233 -38.15 12.85 -5.37
C VAL A 233 -37.27 12.29 -6.47
N PHE A 234 -36.57 13.18 -7.16
CA PHE A 234 -35.49 12.87 -8.08
C PHE A 234 -34.15 13.06 -7.38
N ARG A 235 -33.21 12.13 -7.58
CA ARG A 235 -31.84 12.24 -7.13
C ARG A 235 -30.88 11.87 -8.25
N SER A 236 -29.83 12.66 -8.38
CA SER A 236 -28.71 12.39 -9.26
C SER A 236 -27.41 12.49 -8.48
N ASN A 237 -26.54 11.52 -8.62
CA ASN A 237 -25.20 11.52 -8.03
C ASN A 237 -24.17 11.25 -9.12
N LEU A 238 -23.16 12.10 -9.19
CA LEU A 238 -22.00 11.95 -10.07
C LEU A 238 -20.77 11.75 -9.21
N ASN A 239 -20.03 10.68 -9.47
CA ASN A 239 -18.76 10.39 -8.81
C ASN A 239 -17.66 10.29 -9.86
N LEU A 240 -16.56 10.99 -9.61
CA LEU A 240 -15.35 10.98 -10.41
C LEU A 240 -14.18 10.52 -9.52
N GLU A 241 -13.44 9.53 -9.96
CA GLU A 241 -12.28 9.04 -9.24
C GLU A 241 -11.08 8.96 -10.18
N PHE A 242 -9.97 9.53 -9.74
CA PHE A 242 -8.70 9.53 -10.44
C PHE A 242 -7.63 8.96 -9.51
N ASN A 243 -6.87 8.01 -10.03
CA ASN A 243 -5.76 7.40 -9.32
C ASN A 243 -4.50 7.50 -10.17
N TRP A 244 -3.40 7.94 -9.55
CA TRP A 244 -2.07 7.98 -10.11
C TRP A 244 -1.14 7.22 -9.19
N ASN A 245 -0.59 6.11 -9.68
CA ASN A 245 0.33 5.27 -8.94
C ASN A 245 1.66 5.23 -9.67
N GLU A 246 2.71 5.69 -9.00
CA GLU A 246 4.09 5.59 -9.43
C GLU A 246 4.80 4.56 -8.54
N ASN A 247 5.51 3.61 -9.12
CA ASN A 247 6.35 2.66 -8.43
C ASN A 247 7.72 2.67 -9.10
N GLN A 248 8.74 3.03 -8.33
CA GLN A 248 10.14 3.03 -8.73
C GLN A 248 10.85 2.00 -7.87
N ARG A 249 11.52 1.04 -8.48
CA ARG A 249 12.25 -0.01 -7.81
C ARG A 249 13.66 -0.07 -8.35
N PHE A 250 14.62 -0.11 -7.44
CA PHE A 250 16.05 -0.27 -7.72
C PHE A 250 16.52 -1.61 -7.19
N PHE A 251 17.31 -2.28 -8.01
CA PHE A 251 17.98 -3.53 -7.69
C PHE A 251 19.49 -3.28 -7.80
N GLY A 252 20.16 -3.07 -6.69
CA GLY A 252 21.61 -2.98 -6.63
C GLY A 252 22.28 -4.33 -6.81
N ILE A 253 23.61 -4.33 -6.92
CA ILE A 253 24.42 -5.51 -7.23
C ILE A 253 24.31 -6.65 -6.20
N THR A 254 23.90 -6.35 -4.97
CA THR A 254 23.72 -7.35 -3.91
C THR A 254 22.40 -8.09 -3.99
N THR A 255 21.46 -7.64 -4.84
CA THR A 255 20.12 -8.21 -4.93
C THR A 255 20.11 -9.48 -5.79
N TYR A 256 19.14 -10.36 -5.47
CA TYR A 256 18.90 -11.55 -6.26
C TYR A 256 18.61 -11.21 -7.73
N TYR A 257 17.81 -10.17 -8.00
CA TYR A 257 17.46 -9.79 -9.36
C TYR A 257 18.71 -9.42 -10.18
N ALA A 258 19.56 -8.54 -9.67
CA ALA A 258 20.77 -8.10 -10.37
C ALA A 258 21.74 -9.25 -10.67
N ARG A 259 21.82 -10.22 -9.77
CA ARG A 259 22.77 -11.34 -9.89
C ARG A 259 22.26 -12.50 -10.75
N MET A 260 20.98 -12.82 -10.64
CA MET A 260 20.43 -14.06 -11.21
C MET A 260 19.46 -13.82 -12.36
N ASN A 261 18.68 -12.74 -12.31
CA ASN A 261 17.55 -12.51 -13.21
C ASN A 261 17.72 -11.34 -14.17
N SER A 262 18.70 -10.45 -13.96
CA SER A 262 18.93 -9.34 -14.89
C SER A 262 19.57 -9.83 -16.18
N VAL A 263 19.32 -9.12 -17.28
CA VAL A 263 19.96 -9.39 -18.58
C VAL A 263 21.46 -9.08 -18.51
N VAL A 264 21.83 -8.00 -17.81
CA VAL A 264 23.22 -7.64 -17.54
C VAL A 264 23.53 -7.98 -16.10
N LYS A 265 24.07 -9.19 -15.89
CA LYS A 265 24.36 -9.71 -14.54
C LYS A 265 25.38 -8.85 -13.78
N ASP A 266 25.20 -8.82 -12.46
CA ASP A 266 26.06 -8.11 -11.51
C ASP A 266 26.13 -6.58 -11.74
N HIS A 267 25.11 -6.03 -12.44
CA HIS A 267 24.91 -4.62 -12.63
C HIS A 267 23.56 -4.19 -12.03
N PRO A 268 23.46 -2.96 -11.54
CA PRO A 268 22.18 -2.46 -11.04
C PRO A 268 21.12 -2.42 -12.14
N ALA A 269 19.87 -2.59 -11.72
CA ALA A 269 18.71 -2.53 -12.58
C ALA A 269 17.57 -1.72 -11.91
N ILE A 270 16.65 -1.24 -12.72
CA ILE A 270 15.44 -0.55 -12.22
C ILE A 270 14.18 -1.07 -12.90
N GLU A 271 13.08 -1.00 -12.17
CA GLU A 271 11.72 -1.16 -12.68
C GLU A 271 10.94 0.13 -12.41
N LEU A 272 10.35 0.71 -13.44
CA LEU A 272 9.50 1.88 -13.37
C LEU A 272 8.09 1.47 -13.78
N THR A 273 7.10 1.68 -12.92
CA THR A 273 5.70 1.41 -13.23
C THR A 273 4.84 2.62 -12.91
N ASN A 274 4.13 3.13 -13.92
CA ASN A 274 3.16 4.21 -13.78
C ASN A 274 1.78 3.71 -14.18
N THR A 275 0.82 3.77 -13.25
CA THR A 275 -0.57 3.39 -13.51
C THR A 275 -1.48 4.58 -13.27
N ASP A 276 -2.19 4.98 -14.33
CA ASP A 276 -3.23 6.00 -14.29
C ASP A 276 -4.59 5.31 -14.46
N SER A 277 -5.54 5.59 -13.58
CA SER A 277 -6.89 5.10 -13.74
C SER A 277 -7.92 6.18 -13.43
N ARG A 278 -9.05 6.09 -14.12
CA ARG A 278 -10.21 6.95 -13.89
C ARG A 278 -11.48 6.14 -13.86
N ARG A 279 -12.37 6.49 -12.95
CA ARG A 279 -13.73 5.95 -12.88
C ARG A 279 -14.73 7.09 -12.84
N ILE A 280 -15.77 6.96 -13.63
CA ILE A 280 -16.92 7.87 -13.67
C ILE A 280 -18.15 7.04 -13.36
N SER A 281 -18.91 7.42 -12.34
CA SER A 281 -20.17 6.75 -12.00
C SER A 281 -21.26 7.78 -11.85
N ASN A 282 -22.39 7.55 -12.51
CA ASN A 282 -23.59 8.38 -12.40
C ASN A 282 -24.80 7.52 -12.01
N TYR A 283 -25.49 7.94 -10.98
CA TYR A 283 -26.70 7.28 -10.46
C TYR A 283 -27.86 8.25 -10.47
N ASN A 284 -28.91 7.95 -11.23
CA ASN A 284 -30.13 8.73 -11.28
C ASN A 284 -31.28 7.88 -10.73
N THR A 285 -32.06 8.44 -9.83
CA THR A 285 -33.20 7.74 -9.25
C THR A 285 -34.41 8.65 -9.16
N LEU A 286 -35.55 8.09 -9.44
CA LEU A 286 -36.87 8.71 -9.21
C LEU A 286 -37.65 7.83 -8.25
N SER A 287 -38.08 8.38 -7.13
CA SER A 287 -38.86 7.65 -6.12
C SER A 287 -40.19 8.33 -5.82
N TYR A 288 -41.23 7.54 -5.72
CA TYR A 288 -42.55 7.99 -5.36
C TYR A 288 -43.10 7.22 -4.14
N ASP A 289 -43.60 7.97 -3.13
CA ASP A 289 -44.21 7.42 -1.94
C ASP A 289 -45.74 7.58 -2.07
N PHE A 290 -46.47 6.46 -2.14
CA PHE A 290 -47.91 6.41 -2.37
C PHE A 290 -48.73 6.65 -1.10
N LYS A 291 -48.13 7.09 -0.02
CA LYS A 291 -48.79 7.23 1.31
C LYS A 291 -50.09 8.07 1.32
N ASP A 292 -50.20 9.03 0.38
CA ASP A 292 -51.40 9.87 0.28
C ASP A 292 -52.46 9.31 -0.66
N LEU A 293 -52.15 8.28 -1.43
CA LEU A 293 -53.03 7.62 -2.39
C LEU A 293 -53.61 6.31 -1.88
N LEU A 294 -53.03 5.76 -0.81
CA LEU A 294 -53.40 4.47 -0.26
C LEU A 294 -54.03 4.62 1.14
N PRO A 295 -54.94 3.69 1.57
CA PRO A 295 -55.44 3.67 2.93
C PRO A 295 -54.28 3.58 3.95
N LYS A 296 -54.51 4.12 5.17
CA LYS A 296 -53.46 4.27 6.20
C LYS A 296 -52.69 3.00 6.55
N LYS A 297 -53.31 1.82 6.38
CA LYS A 297 -52.68 0.52 6.62
C LYS A 297 -51.69 0.08 5.53
N HIS A 298 -51.74 0.71 4.35
CA HIS A 298 -50.91 0.36 3.21
C HIS A 298 -49.84 1.43 2.98
N ARG A 299 -48.60 1.03 2.90
CA ARG A 299 -47.50 1.89 2.49
C ARG A 299 -46.79 1.26 1.29
N LEU A 300 -46.66 2.01 0.23
CA LEU A 300 -45.99 1.61 -0.99
C LEU A 300 -44.98 2.70 -1.40
N ASN A 301 -43.74 2.30 -1.61
CA ASN A 301 -42.72 3.15 -2.19
C ASN A 301 -42.14 2.45 -3.41
N ILE A 302 -42.14 3.14 -4.54
CA ILE A 302 -41.52 2.67 -5.79
C ILE A 302 -40.37 3.58 -6.12
N LEU A 303 -39.22 2.96 -6.46
CA LEU A 303 -38.03 3.63 -6.94
C LEU A 303 -37.64 3.02 -8.27
N VAL A 304 -37.42 3.86 -9.26
CA VAL A 304 -36.76 3.50 -10.52
C VAL A 304 -35.45 4.22 -10.63
N GLY A 305 -34.45 3.58 -11.22
CA GLY A 305 -33.12 4.12 -11.29
C GLY A 305 -32.33 3.66 -12.52
N GLN A 306 -31.34 4.46 -12.83
CA GLN A 306 -30.34 4.22 -13.85
C GLN A 306 -28.97 4.40 -13.24
N GLU A 307 -28.04 3.50 -13.58
CA GLU A 307 -26.64 3.57 -13.22
C GLU A 307 -25.80 3.54 -14.48
N LEU A 308 -24.85 4.46 -14.57
CA LEU A 308 -23.77 4.44 -15.56
C LEU A 308 -22.44 4.36 -14.82
N ASN A 309 -21.60 3.39 -15.17
CA ASN A 309 -20.25 3.27 -14.63
C ASN A 309 -19.27 3.05 -15.78
N THR A 310 -18.19 3.83 -15.80
CA THR A 310 -17.11 3.73 -16.80
C THR A 310 -15.79 3.75 -16.06
N SER A 311 -14.94 2.75 -16.32
CA SER A 311 -13.59 2.65 -15.78
C SER A 311 -12.57 2.49 -16.89
N LYS A 312 -11.47 3.24 -16.81
CA LYS A 312 -10.34 3.16 -17.75
C LYS A 312 -9.05 3.15 -16.96
N SER A 313 -8.08 2.35 -17.40
CA SER A 313 -6.74 2.29 -16.82
C SER A 313 -5.68 2.16 -17.88
N ARG A 314 -4.53 2.77 -17.59
CA ARG A 314 -3.30 2.65 -18.40
C ARG A 314 -2.15 2.34 -17.47
N THR A 315 -1.31 1.39 -17.83
CA THR A 315 -0.07 1.06 -17.12
C THR A 315 1.10 1.15 -18.07
N LEU A 316 2.09 1.97 -17.72
CA LEU A 316 3.40 2.03 -18.37
C LEU A 316 4.40 1.37 -17.45
N THR A 317 5.10 0.33 -17.93
CA THR A 317 6.21 -0.32 -17.23
C THR A 317 7.45 -0.24 -18.09
N ALA A 318 8.60 0.07 -17.48
CA ALA A 318 9.91 0.03 -18.11
C ALA A 318 10.89 -0.70 -17.18
N ASP A 319 11.55 -1.74 -17.71
CA ASP A 319 12.63 -2.47 -17.07
C ASP A 319 13.93 -2.07 -17.75
N ILE A 320 14.93 -1.62 -16.98
CA ILE A 320 16.21 -1.11 -17.48
C ILE A 320 17.30 -1.74 -16.64
N ASP A 321 18.22 -2.45 -17.29
CA ASP A 321 19.33 -3.16 -16.66
C ASP A 321 20.68 -2.56 -17.07
N GLY A 322 21.76 -2.98 -16.39
CA GLY A 322 23.12 -2.69 -16.81
C GLY A 322 23.64 -1.30 -16.50
N PHE A 323 23.11 -0.68 -15.43
CA PHE A 323 23.66 0.58 -14.94
C PHE A 323 25.09 0.41 -14.43
N PRO A 324 25.92 1.50 -14.42
CA PRO A 324 27.22 1.46 -13.77
C PRO A 324 27.10 0.97 -12.32
N VAL A 325 27.99 0.08 -11.90
CA VAL A 325 27.97 -0.57 -10.57
C VAL A 325 28.06 0.42 -9.40
N THR A 326 28.52 1.64 -9.66
CA THR A 326 28.61 2.72 -8.67
C THR A 326 27.34 3.55 -8.56
N PHE A 327 26.31 3.28 -9.40
CA PHE A 327 25.08 4.07 -9.36
C PHE A 327 24.24 3.72 -8.13
N SER A 328 23.82 4.77 -7.44
CA SER A 328 22.78 4.70 -6.43
C SER A 328 21.39 4.65 -7.10
N ALA A 329 20.37 4.22 -6.36
CA ALA A 329 18.98 4.26 -6.81
C ALA A 329 18.58 5.62 -7.38
N ARG A 330 18.97 6.71 -6.70
CA ARG A 330 18.66 8.08 -7.15
C ARG A 330 19.31 8.42 -8.50
N GLN A 331 20.51 7.95 -8.76
CA GLN A 331 21.19 8.16 -10.05
C GLN A 331 20.53 7.33 -11.13
N ALA A 332 20.26 6.05 -10.90
CA ALA A 332 19.62 5.17 -11.87
C ALA A 332 18.21 5.69 -12.26
N PHE A 333 17.40 6.17 -11.32
CA PHE A 333 16.09 6.76 -11.62
C PHE A 333 16.15 8.08 -12.42
N ARG A 334 17.26 8.81 -12.34
CA ARG A 334 17.42 10.09 -13.04
C ARG A 334 18.10 9.97 -14.40
N PHE A 335 18.99 9.03 -14.54
CA PHE A 335 19.83 8.84 -15.72
C PHE A 335 19.52 7.48 -16.37
N THR A 336 18.28 7.29 -16.75
CA THR A 336 17.78 6.02 -17.32
C THR A 336 18.46 5.64 -18.64
N THR A 337 19.07 6.61 -19.33
CA THR A 337 19.84 6.39 -20.57
C THR A 337 21.19 5.73 -20.35
N GLU A 338 21.69 5.69 -19.13
CA GLU A 338 22.94 5.00 -18.78
C GLU A 338 22.75 3.49 -18.60
N GLY A 339 21.53 3.01 -18.58
CA GLY A 339 21.18 1.60 -18.61
C GLY A 339 20.66 1.18 -19.98
N THR A 340 20.45 -0.12 -20.13
CA THR A 340 19.88 -0.74 -21.34
C THR A 340 18.42 -1.09 -21.08
N ALA A 341 17.51 -0.56 -21.88
CA ALA A 341 16.10 -0.92 -21.80
C ALA A 341 15.90 -2.40 -22.19
N VAL A 342 15.39 -3.19 -21.25
CA VAL A 342 15.13 -4.63 -21.45
C VAL A 342 13.68 -4.82 -21.92
N SER A 343 12.75 -4.14 -21.30
CA SER A 343 11.36 -4.16 -21.71
C SER A 343 10.69 -2.81 -21.49
N THR A 344 9.77 -2.47 -22.38
CA THR A 344 8.87 -1.33 -22.20
C THR A 344 7.49 -1.77 -22.63
N ASN A 345 6.53 -1.65 -21.73
CA ASN A 345 5.14 -2.01 -21.99
C ASN A 345 4.22 -0.83 -21.66
N ASN A 346 3.37 -0.44 -22.61
CA ASN A 346 2.36 0.58 -22.41
C ASN A 346 0.98 -0.05 -22.68
N PHE A 347 0.38 -0.55 -21.61
CA PHE A 347 -0.85 -1.31 -21.63
C PHE A 347 -2.06 -0.42 -21.31
N TYR A 348 -3.05 -0.46 -22.19
CA TYR A 348 -4.36 0.14 -21.97
C TYR A 348 -5.35 -0.99 -21.68
N ALA A 349 -5.88 -1.01 -20.47
CA ALA A 349 -6.94 -1.97 -20.12
C ALA A 349 -8.20 -1.68 -20.95
N THR A 350 -8.90 -2.72 -21.36
CA THR A 350 -10.22 -2.58 -21.98
C THR A 350 -11.13 -1.78 -21.04
N PRO A 351 -11.79 -0.71 -21.55
CA PRO A 351 -12.72 0.03 -20.72
C PRO A 351 -13.84 -0.86 -20.20
N ASP A 352 -14.08 -0.78 -18.89
CA ASP A 352 -15.21 -1.42 -18.26
C ASP A 352 -16.37 -0.41 -18.24
N ASN A 353 -17.44 -0.70 -18.99
CA ASN A 353 -18.61 0.14 -19.10
C ASN A 353 -19.84 -0.66 -18.67
N LEU A 354 -20.62 -0.09 -17.77
CA LEU A 354 -21.84 -0.69 -17.26
C LEU A 354 -22.96 0.34 -17.36
N LEU A 355 -24.05 -0.01 -18.03
CA LEU A 355 -25.31 0.72 -18.01
C LEU A 355 -26.38 -0.19 -17.41
N SER A 356 -26.97 0.24 -16.31
CA SER A 356 -27.97 -0.55 -15.63
C SER A 356 -29.26 0.24 -15.40
N PHE A 357 -30.37 -0.45 -15.49
CA PHE A 357 -31.67 0.04 -15.06
C PHE A 357 -32.21 -0.83 -13.95
N PHE A 358 -32.77 -0.22 -12.92
CA PHE A 358 -33.29 -0.97 -11.79
C PHE A 358 -34.59 -0.37 -11.24
N THR A 359 -35.40 -1.23 -10.65
CA THR A 359 -36.57 -0.82 -9.91
C THR A 359 -36.60 -1.53 -8.57
N ARG A 360 -37.13 -0.83 -7.55
CA ARG A 360 -37.37 -1.38 -6.23
C ARG A 360 -38.77 -1.00 -5.77
N ILE A 361 -39.50 -1.99 -5.27
CA ILE A 361 -40.81 -1.83 -4.70
C ILE A 361 -40.73 -2.24 -3.24
N ASN A 362 -41.09 -1.33 -2.34
CA ASN A 362 -41.23 -1.62 -0.93
C ASN A 362 -42.71 -1.46 -0.56
N TYR A 363 -43.32 -2.53 -0.07
CA TYR A 363 -44.70 -2.54 0.37
C TYR A 363 -44.77 -2.97 1.83
N SER A 364 -45.61 -2.26 2.62
CA SER A 364 -45.92 -2.62 4.00
C SER A 364 -47.42 -2.57 4.23
N TYR A 365 -47.93 -3.60 4.91
CA TYR A 365 -49.30 -3.66 5.37
C TYR A 365 -49.33 -3.66 6.90
N ASP A 366 -50.03 -2.67 7.48
CA ASP A 366 -50.26 -2.48 8.93
C ASP A 366 -48.95 -2.48 9.75
N ASP A 367 -47.82 -2.07 9.14
CA ASP A 367 -46.46 -2.15 9.69
C ASP A 367 -46.02 -3.56 10.19
N ARG A 368 -46.77 -4.61 9.80
CA ARG A 368 -46.54 -6.01 10.22
C ARG A 368 -45.98 -6.87 9.08
N TYR A 369 -46.50 -6.67 7.89
CA TYR A 369 -46.08 -7.45 6.72
C TYR A 369 -45.30 -6.54 5.77
N LEU A 370 -44.01 -6.87 5.57
CA LEU A 370 -43.10 -6.09 4.77
C LEU A 370 -42.63 -6.94 3.58
N VAL A 371 -42.82 -6.42 2.38
CA VAL A 371 -42.35 -7.07 1.14
C VAL A 371 -41.48 -6.12 0.36
N THR A 372 -40.32 -6.57 -0.04
CA THR A 372 -39.41 -5.81 -0.93
C THR A 372 -39.10 -6.64 -2.16
N GLY A 373 -39.39 -6.08 -3.33
CA GLY A 373 -38.99 -6.63 -4.64
C GLY A 373 -37.99 -5.71 -5.30
N THR A 374 -36.94 -6.28 -5.93
CA THR A 374 -35.96 -5.54 -6.73
C THR A 374 -35.76 -6.26 -8.04
N LEU A 375 -35.80 -5.51 -9.15
CA LEU A 375 -35.43 -5.97 -10.49
C LEU A 375 -34.29 -5.09 -11.00
N ARG A 376 -33.29 -5.70 -11.64
CA ARG A 376 -32.17 -5.00 -12.25
C ARG A 376 -31.82 -5.66 -13.59
N ALA A 377 -31.57 -4.84 -14.58
CA ALA A 377 -31.04 -5.24 -15.87
C ALA A 377 -29.70 -4.49 -16.10
N ASP A 378 -28.67 -5.23 -16.43
CA ASP A 378 -27.31 -4.76 -16.68
C ASP A 378 -26.96 -5.01 -18.15
N GLY A 379 -26.27 -4.02 -18.79
CA GLY A 379 -25.82 -4.09 -20.18
C GLY A 379 -24.55 -3.30 -20.45
#